data_ea2d212c650e22bea8fbe71b79104f5a
#
_entry.id   ea2d212c650e22bea8fbe71b79104f5a
#
_cell.length_a   1.000
_cell.length_b   1.000
_cell.length_c   1.000
_cell.angle_alpha   90.00
_cell.angle_beta   90.00
_cell.angle_gamma   90.00
#
_symmetry.space_group_name_H-M   'P 1'
#
loop_
_entity.id
_entity.type
_entity.pdbx_description
1 polymer ?
#
loop_
_entity_poly.entity_id
_entity_poly.type
_entity_poly.pdbx_seq_one_letter_code
_entity_poly.pdbx_strand_id
1 'polypeptide(L)'
;MADALETDCELILNSNALDVEAARGSVSEVMIDRLMLTKARISAMADGIREVAALPDPVGRLLSEHTRADGLKITKKSVPIGVIAIIYESRPNVTSDAAALALKSGNVCVLRGGKEAFRSANAIVDALKKGLKAADVNQNAINLVQDTSRDSARALMTANQYIDLLIPRGGAGLINACVQNATVPCIATGTGICHIYVEKTADIQVALKIIENAKCSRPSVCNAEEVLLIDEAIAESFLPLLKDVLVNQRRDKELIPVELRLDTTAQTIIDGVAASETDFDTEFLDYILAVKCVKDVKEAAEHISAHSTGHSEAIITTDDSAADYFVKTVDSAAVYVNSSTRFTDGGEFGLGCEMGISTQKLHARGPMGLEELTTYKYIIYGNGHIR
;
A
#
# COMPACT_ATOMS: atom_id res chain seq x y z
N MET A 1 -3.87 17.63 16.17
CA MET A 1 -4.73 16.67 15.45
C MET A 1 -4.86 15.36 16.19
N ALA A 2 -3.79 14.70 16.60
CA ALA A 2 -3.84 13.44 17.36
C ALA A 2 -4.68 13.54 18.63
N ASP A 3 -4.40 14.51 19.49
CA ASP A 3 -5.15 14.72 20.74
C ASP A 3 -6.63 15.05 20.50
N ALA A 4 -6.94 15.70 19.38
CA ALA A 4 -8.33 15.98 19.01
C ALA A 4 -9.09 14.70 18.58
N LEU A 5 -8.42 13.75 17.90
CA LEU A 5 -9.02 12.44 17.60
C LEU A 5 -9.34 11.65 18.87
N GLU A 6 -8.42 11.65 19.83
CA GLU A 6 -8.64 10.96 21.12
C GLU A 6 -9.73 11.65 21.93
N THR A 7 -9.79 12.98 21.93
CA THR A 7 -10.83 13.76 22.62
C THR A 7 -12.22 13.49 22.03
N ASP A 8 -12.33 13.43 20.72
CA ASP A 8 -13.60 13.19 19.98
C ASP A 8 -13.87 11.69 19.74
N CYS A 9 -13.12 10.77 20.39
CA CYS A 9 -13.19 9.33 20.13
C CYS A 9 -14.63 8.78 20.17
N GLU A 10 -15.40 9.10 21.19
CA GLU A 10 -16.80 8.63 21.32
C GLU A 10 -17.71 9.17 20.20
N LEU A 11 -17.51 10.42 19.76
CA LEU A 11 -18.25 11.00 18.65
C LEU A 11 -17.93 10.28 17.34
N ILE A 12 -16.65 9.96 17.11
CA ILE A 12 -16.18 9.21 15.94
C ILE A 12 -16.76 7.80 15.95
N LEU A 13 -16.71 7.10 17.10
CA LEU A 13 -17.25 5.75 17.24
C LEU A 13 -18.76 5.70 17.00
N ASN A 14 -19.52 6.68 17.51
CA ASN A 14 -20.96 6.76 17.27
C ASN A 14 -21.28 6.99 15.78
N SER A 15 -20.52 7.85 15.10
CA SER A 15 -20.67 8.09 13.67
C SER A 15 -20.31 6.84 12.86
N ASN A 16 -19.28 6.12 13.28
CA ASN A 16 -18.84 4.89 12.64
C ASN A 16 -19.86 3.74 12.82
N ALA A 17 -20.46 3.61 13.99
CA ALA A 17 -21.51 2.62 14.24
C ALA A 17 -22.70 2.79 13.27
N LEU A 18 -23.08 4.04 12.97
CA LEU A 18 -24.13 4.33 12.00
C LEU A 18 -23.74 3.96 10.56
N ASP A 19 -22.47 4.17 10.19
CA ASP A 19 -21.95 3.77 8.88
C ASP A 19 -21.89 2.25 8.75
N VAL A 20 -21.38 1.55 9.76
CA VAL A 20 -21.32 0.07 9.81
C VAL A 20 -22.72 -0.54 9.71
N GLU A 21 -23.68 -0.03 10.48
CA GLU A 21 -25.06 -0.52 10.43
C GLU A 21 -25.69 -0.32 9.05
N ALA A 22 -25.49 0.86 8.44
CA ALA A 22 -25.99 1.15 7.10
C ALA A 22 -25.34 0.32 5.99
N ALA A 23 -24.09 -0.14 6.21
CA ALA A 23 -23.36 -0.94 5.25
C ALA A 23 -23.68 -2.44 5.33
N ARG A 24 -24.20 -2.93 6.46
CA ARG A 24 -24.55 -4.35 6.65
C ARG A 24 -25.50 -4.85 5.56
N GLY A 25 -25.19 -6.02 5.00
CA GLY A 25 -25.95 -6.62 3.91
C GLY A 25 -25.72 -6.01 2.51
N SER A 26 -24.99 -4.89 2.43
CA SER A 26 -24.63 -4.27 1.14
C SER A 26 -23.16 -4.45 0.74
N VAL A 27 -22.30 -4.80 1.68
CA VAL A 27 -20.88 -5.08 1.47
C VAL A 27 -20.48 -6.39 2.19
N SER A 28 -19.33 -6.97 1.81
CA SER A 28 -18.83 -8.20 2.44
C SER A 28 -18.37 -7.97 3.89
N GLU A 29 -18.32 -9.04 4.70
CA GLU A 29 -17.83 -8.97 6.09
C GLU A 29 -16.38 -8.44 6.18
N VAL A 30 -15.54 -8.75 5.19
CA VAL A 30 -14.17 -8.20 5.08
C VAL A 30 -14.20 -6.67 4.93
N MET A 31 -15.17 -6.15 4.17
CA MET A 31 -15.34 -4.71 4.00
C MET A 31 -15.93 -4.06 5.26
N ILE A 32 -16.81 -4.78 6.00
CA ILE A 32 -17.31 -4.34 7.32
C ILE A 32 -16.14 -4.23 8.31
N ASP A 33 -15.24 -5.22 8.39
CA ASP A 33 -14.05 -5.12 9.26
C ASP A 33 -13.15 -3.93 8.90
N ARG A 34 -12.96 -3.66 7.60
CA ARG A 34 -12.20 -2.48 7.14
C ARG A 34 -12.85 -1.15 7.51
N LEU A 35 -14.19 -1.10 7.50
CA LEU A 35 -14.97 0.08 7.83
C LEU A 35 -15.03 0.34 9.35
N MET A 36 -15.04 -0.72 10.14
CA MET A 36 -15.27 -0.65 11.58
C MET A 36 -14.09 0.03 12.31
N LEU A 37 -14.40 1.01 13.16
CA LEU A 37 -13.46 1.62 14.09
C LEU A 37 -13.69 1.08 15.52
N THR A 38 -12.59 1.03 16.27
CA THR A 38 -12.57 0.74 17.70
C THR A 38 -11.75 1.80 18.41
N LYS A 39 -11.83 1.88 19.73
CA LYS A 39 -10.95 2.78 20.52
C LYS A 39 -9.47 2.54 20.21
N ALA A 40 -9.07 1.28 20.09
CA ALA A 40 -7.69 0.91 19.75
C ALA A 40 -7.31 1.39 18.33
N ARG A 41 -8.21 1.26 17.34
CA ARG A 41 -7.96 1.75 15.98
C ARG A 41 -7.86 3.28 15.93
N ILE A 42 -8.69 4.02 16.70
CA ILE A 42 -8.60 5.48 16.79
C ILE A 42 -7.32 5.91 17.50
N SER A 43 -6.92 5.22 18.58
CA SER A 43 -5.63 5.46 19.23
C SER A 43 -4.46 5.24 18.26
N ALA A 44 -4.47 4.16 17.49
CA ALA A 44 -3.45 3.90 16.47
C ALA A 44 -3.41 4.99 15.37
N MET A 45 -4.57 5.55 14.98
CA MET A 45 -4.62 6.70 14.06
C MET A 45 -3.95 7.94 14.69
N ALA A 46 -4.19 8.19 15.97
CA ALA A 46 -3.56 9.31 16.68
C ALA A 46 -2.04 9.11 16.83
N ASP A 47 -1.61 7.89 17.12
CA ASP A 47 -0.20 7.53 17.22
C ASP A 47 0.51 7.68 15.86
N GLY A 48 -0.09 7.23 14.77
CA GLY A 48 0.43 7.45 13.41
C GLY A 48 0.60 8.93 13.08
N ILE A 49 -0.34 9.81 13.47
CA ILE A 49 -0.17 11.26 13.33
C ILE A 49 1.04 11.78 14.13
N ARG A 50 1.26 11.28 15.35
CA ARG A 50 2.41 11.67 16.19
C ARG A 50 3.73 11.19 15.58
N GLU A 51 3.76 9.97 15.04
CA GLU A 51 4.92 9.43 14.33
C GLU A 51 5.27 10.29 13.12
N VAL A 52 4.29 10.60 12.26
CA VAL A 52 4.49 11.51 11.11
C VAL A 52 4.98 12.90 11.56
N ALA A 53 4.45 13.43 12.65
CA ALA A 53 4.89 14.73 13.20
C ALA A 53 6.35 14.68 13.66
N ALA A 54 6.84 13.56 14.17
CA ALA A 54 8.21 13.38 14.63
C ALA A 54 9.22 13.17 13.49
N LEU A 55 8.76 12.80 12.28
CA LEU A 55 9.64 12.64 11.12
C LEU A 55 10.32 13.97 10.72
N PRO A 56 11.50 13.91 10.10
CA PRO A 56 12.16 15.07 9.54
C PRO A 56 11.25 15.82 8.57
N ASP A 57 11.37 17.17 8.54
CA ASP A 57 10.62 17.99 7.58
C ASP A 57 11.10 17.67 6.15
N PRO A 58 10.23 17.24 5.24
CA PRO A 58 10.61 16.95 3.87
C PRO A 58 10.74 18.21 3.01
N VAL A 59 10.22 19.35 3.49
CA VAL A 59 10.18 20.61 2.72
C VAL A 59 11.45 21.43 2.93
N GLY A 60 11.99 21.99 1.85
CA GLY A 60 13.18 22.85 1.89
C GLY A 60 14.52 22.10 1.96
N ARG A 61 14.51 20.78 1.91
CA ARG A 61 15.75 19.96 1.88
C ARG A 61 16.58 20.28 0.64
N LEU A 62 17.88 20.42 0.82
CA LEU A 62 18.83 20.55 -0.29
C LEU A 62 19.07 19.19 -0.92
N LEU A 63 18.58 19.00 -2.16
CA LEU A 63 18.73 17.75 -2.90
C LEU A 63 20.01 17.69 -3.70
N SER A 64 20.43 18.83 -4.28
CA SER A 64 21.73 18.98 -4.93
C SER A 64 22.12 20.46 -5.01
N GLU A 65 23.42 20.71 -5.10
CA GLU A 65 24.01 22.03 -5.30
C GLU A 65 25.16 21.93 -6.30
N HIS A 66 25.24 22.87 -7.21
CA HIS A 66 26.31 22.99 -8.18
C HIS A 66 26.64 24.47 -8.38
N THR A 67 27.92 24.83 -8.32
CA THR A 67 28.41 26.17 -8.66
C THR A 67 29.20 26.09 -9.96
N ARG A 68 28.80 26.86 -10.96
CA ARG A 68 29.49 26.95 -12.23
C ARG A 68 30.82 27.71 -12.08
N ALA A 69 31.69 27.55 -13.08
CA ALA A 69 33.00 28.23 -13.09
C ALA A 69 32.91 29.78 -13.02
N ASP A 70 31.81 30.37 -13.51
CA ASP A 70 31.53 31.79 -13.47
C ASP A 70 30.89 32.26 -12.13
N GLY A 71 30.74 31.33 -11.15
CA GLY A 71 30.18 31.62 -9.83
C GLY A 71 28.68 31.55 -9.72
N LEU A 72 27.95 31.25 -10.79
CA LEU A 72 26.50 31.04 -10.73
C LEU A 72 26.19 29.77 -9.90
N LYS A 73 25.47 29.94 -8.77
CA LYS A 73 25.12 28.86 -7.86
C LYS A 73 23.72 28.35 -8.18
N ILE A 74 23.60 27.06 -8.46
CA ILE A 74 22.35 26.38 -8.77
C ILE A 74 22.05 25.40 -7.66
N THR A 75 20.92 25.56 -6.97
CA THR A 75 20.46 24.63 -5.92
C THR A 75 19.16 23.98 -6.33
N LYS A 76 19.01 22.70 -6.00
CA LYS A 76 17.74 21.94 -6.14
C LYS A 76 17.20 21.68 -4.74
N LYS A 77 15.99 22.17 -4.44
CA LYS A 77 15.36 22.00 -3.13
C LYS A 77 13.99 21.36 -3.26
N SER A 78 13.63 20.53 -2.26
CA SER A 78 12.29 19.98 -2.15
C SER A 78 11.26 21.05 -1.82
N VAL A 79 10.06 20.90 -2.39
CA VAL A 79 8.90 21.77 -2.15
C VAL A 79 7.62 20.91 -2.12
N PRO A 80 6.53 21.37 -1.50
CA PRO A 80 5.24 20.71 -1.60
C PRO A 80 4.81 20.52 -3.05
N ILE A 81 4.04 19.47 -3.33
CA ILE A 81 3.38 19.31 -4.63
C ILE A 81 2.32 20.40 -4.82
N GLY A 82 1.50 20.66 -3.79
CA GLY A 82 0.45 21.65 -3.80
C GLY A 82 -0.86 21.14 -3.21
N VAL A 83 -1.89 20.97 -4.03
CA VAL A 83 -3.19 20.44 -3.63
C VAL A 83 -3.28 18.96 -4.03
N ILE A 84 -3.39 18.07 -3.05
CA ILE A 84 -3.49 16.62 -3.25
C ILE A 84 -4.93 16.17 -3.00
N ALA A 85 -5.56 15.58 -4.00
CA ALA A 85 -6.86 14.93 -3.86
C ALA A 85 -6.69 13.44 -3.61
N ILE A 86 -7.39 12.91 -2.61
CA ILE A 86 -7.41 11.48 -2.29
C ILE A 86 -8.84 10.97 -2.42
N ILE A 87 -9.07 10.03 -3.35
CA ILE A 87 -10.35 9.33 -3.50
C ILE A 87 -10.19 7.94 -2.89
N TYR A 88 -10.99 7.63 -1.84
CA TYR A 88 -10.83 6.37 -1.11
C TYR A 88 -12.16 5.70 -0.75
N GLU A 89 -12.11 4.39 -0.54
CA GLU A 89 -13.24 3.52 -0.22
C GLU A 89 -13.04 2.87 1.15
N SER A 90 -14.14 2.72 1.91
CA SER A 90 -14.30 1.84 3.10
C SER A 90 -13.15 1.80 4.11
N ARG A 91 -12.37 2.88 4.24
CA ARG A 91 -11.19 2.95 5.12
C ARG A 91 -11.15 4.28 5.87
N PRO A 92 -11.87 4.42 7.01
CA PRO A 92 -11.91 5.67 7.75
C PRO A 92 -10.52 6.19 8.19
N ASN A 93 -9.57 5.28 8.50
CA ASN A 93 -8.21 5.64 8.88
C ASN A 93 -7.45 6.41 7.80
N VAL A 94 -7.73 6.15 6.51
CA VAL A 94 -7.11 6.91 5.39
C VAL A 94 -7.35 8.40 5.53
N THR A 95 -8.46 8.80 6.15
CA THR A 95 -8.79 10.21 6.41
C THR A 95 -7.72 10.90 7.27
N SER A 96 -7.28 10.26 8.35
CA SER A 96 -6.25 10.80 9.26
C SER A 96 -4.85 10.70 8.66
N ASP A 97 -4.53 9.56 8.06
CA ASP A 97 -3.20 9.28 7.52
C ASP A 97 -2.88 10.24 6.37
N ALA A 98 -3.82 10.40 5.44
CA ALA A 98 -3.70 11.32 4.32
C ALA A 98 -3.58 12.79 4.78
N ALA A 99 -4.38 13.18 5.77
CA ALA A 99 -4.33 14.54 6.31
C ALA A 99 -3.00 14.83 7.01
N ALA A 100 -2.47 13.88 7.80
CA ALA A 100 -1.20 14.03 8.49
C ALA A 100 -0.03 14.16 7.52
N LEU A 101 0.06 13.25 6.55
CA LEU A 101 1.12 13.24 5.54
C LEU A 101 1.07 14.49 4.65
N ALA A 102 -0.13 14.87 4.16
CA ALA A 102 -0.29 16.06 3.34
C ALA A 102 0.12 17.33 4.11
N LEU A 103 -0.36 17.50 5.35
CA LEU A 103 -0.03 18.68 6.16
C LEU A 103 1.48 18.74 6.47
N LYS A 104 2.11 17.65 6.91
CA LYS A 104 3.55 17.62 7.25
C LYS A 104 4.43 17.87 6.03
N SER A 105 4.00 17.45 4.84
CA SER A 105 4.68 17.72 3.57
C SER A 105 4.32 19.08 2.94
N GLY A 106 3.55 19.92 3.66
CA GLY A 106 3.21 21.30 3.25
C GLY A 106 2.12 21.38 2.17
N ASN A 107 1.36 20.31 1.96
CA ASN A 107 0.30 20.23 0.96
C ASN A 107 -1.08 20.54 1.57
N VAL A 108 -2.01 20.96 0.72
CA VAL A 108 -3.45 20.96 1.01
C VAL A 108 -4.02 19.62 0.65
N CYS A 109 -4.88 19.08 1.52
CA CYS A 109 -5.53 17.78 1.36
C CYS A 109 -7.01 17.94 1.00
N VAL A 110 -7.43 17.34 -0.11
CA VAL A 110 -8.84 17.24 -0.52
C VAL A 110 -9.24 15.78 -0.49
N LEU A 111 -10.06 15.42 0.47
CA LEU A 111 -10.51 14.07 0.74
C LEU A 111 -11.86 13.80 0.09
N ARG A 112 -12.02 12.66 -0.57
CA ARG A 112 -13.28 12.17 -1.08
C ARG A 112 -13.46 10.71 -0.68
N GLY A 113 -14.12 10.49 0.46
CA GLY A 113 -14.45 9.17 0.98
C GLY A 113 -15.62 8.50 0.27
N GLY A 114 -15.72 7.18 0.37
CA GLY A 114 -16.89 6.42 -0.06
C GLY A 114 -18.14 6.77 0.77
N LYS A 115 -19.31 6.53 0.18
CA LYS A 115 -20.60 6.80 0.85
C LYS A 115 -20.79 5.97 2.13
N GLU A 116 -20.19 4.79 2.17
CA GLU A 116 -20.26 3.83 3.27
C GLU A 116 -19.49 4.27 4.52
N ALA A 117 -18.54 5.21 4.39
CA ALA A 117 -17.73 5.74 5.50
C ALA A 117 -17.95 7.25 5.72
N PHE A 118 -19.03 7.82 5.17
CA PHE A 118 -19.19 9.26 5.07
C PHE A 118 -19.35 9.96 6.43
N ARG A 119 -20.12 9.39 7.35
CA ARG A 119 -20.30 9.96 8.70
C ARG A 119 -18.99 9.87 9.51
N SER A 120 -18.32 8.73 9.42
CA SER A 120 -17.01 8.51 10.04
C SER A 120 -15.97 9.51 9.53
N ALA A 121 -15.90 9.70 8.20
CA ALA A 121 -14.97 10.64 7.58
C ALA A 121 -15.23 12.09 8.01
N ASN A 122 -16.50 12.52 8.09
CA ASN A 122 -16.85 13.85 8.60
C ASN A 122 -16.41 14.02 10.06
N ALA A 123 -16.75 13.08 10.95
CA ALA A 123 -16.38 13.16 12.36
C ALA A 123 -14.86 13.23 12.56
N ILE A 124 -14.09 12.45 11.77
CA ILE A 124 -12.63 12.48 11.79
C ILE A 124 -12.11 13.84 11.30
N VAL A 125 -12.60 14.34 10.16
CA VAL A 125 -12.15 15.64 9.61
C VAL A 125 -12.49 16.79 10.56
N ASP A 126 -13.65 16.76 11.21
CA ASP A 126 -14.05 17.77 12.19
C ASP A 126 -13.10 17.76 13.40
N ALA A 127 -12.72 16.58 13.90
CA ALA A 127 -11.71 16.46 14.97
C ALA A 127 -10.33 17.00 14.51
N LEU A 128 -9.88 16.62 13.32
CA LEU A 128 -8.61 17.12 12.76
C LEU A 128 -8.62 18.64 12.63
N LYS A 129 -9.71 19.23 12.12
CA LYS A 129 -9.87 20.69 12.00
C LYS A 129 -9.89 21.41 13.35
N LYS A 130 -10.47 20.79 14.40
CA LYS A 130 -10.34 21.32 15.78
C LYS A 130 -8.87 21.38 16.21
N GLY A 131 -8.10 20.32 15.92
CA GLY A 131 -6.66 20.30 16.18
C GLY A 131 -5.89 21.37 15.42
N LEU A 132 -6.19 21.62 14.14
CA LEU A 132 -5.60 22.70 13.34
C LEU A 132 -5.91 24.07 13.95
N LYS A 133 -7.18 24.31 14.30
CA LYS A 133 -7.62 25.56 14.93
C LYS A 133 -6.91 25.81 16.25
N ALA A 134 -6.73 24.80 17.07
CA ALA A 134 -6.02 24.91 18.35
C ALA A 134 -4.54 25.26 18.19
N ALA A 135 -3.94 24.91 17.04
CA ALA A 135 -2.57 25.21 16.69
C ALA A 135 -2.42 26.49 15.82
N ASP A 136 -3.48 27.28 15.64
CA ASP A 136 -3.53 28.47 14.78
C ASP A 136 -3.16 28.19 13.31
N VAL A 137 -3.48 26.97 12.83
CA VAL A 137 -3.29 26.54 11.44
C VAL A 137 -4.60 26.66 10.68
N ASN A 138 -4.53 27.09 9.42
CA ASN A 138 -5.72 27.25 8.57
C ASN A 138 -6.43 25.90 8.40
N GLN A 139 -7.69 25.82 8.84
CA GLN A 139 -8.52 24.62 8.75
C GLN A 139 -8.79 24.17 7.31
N ASN A 140 -8.67 25.08 6.33
CA ASN A 140 -8.81 24.74 4.91
C ASN A 140 -7.62 23.97 4.34
N ALA A 141 -6.59 23.69 5.14
CA ALA A 141 -5.54 22.73 4.76
C ALA A 141 -6.09 21.31 4.61
N ILE A 142 -7.23 20.97 5.26
CA ILE A 142 -7.91 19.69 5.14
C ILE A 142 -9.35 19.93 4.71
N ASN A 143 -9.77 19.34 3.61
CA ASN A 143 -11.12 19.49 3.05
C ASN A 143 -11.72 18.11 2.76
N LEU A 144 -13.01 17.94 3.05
CA LEU A 144 -13.77 16.75 2.72
C LEU A 144 -14.90 17.12 1.74
N VAL A 145 -14.91 16.47 0.59
CA VAL A 145 -15.98 16.59 -0.40
C VAL A 145 -17.27 16.02 0.18
N GLN A 146 -18.32 16.84 0.23
CA GLN A 146 -19.61 16.46 0.84
C GLN A 146 -20.49 15.64 -0.10
N ASP A 147 -20.30 15.76 -1.40
CA ASP A 147 -21.00 14.95 -2.38
C ASP A 147 -20.28 13.59 -2.58
N THR A 148 -20.95 12.50 -2.22
CA THR A 148 -20.45 11.13 -2.36
C THR A 148 -20.86 10.46 -3.68
N SER A 149 -21.46 11.19 -4.63
CA SER A 149 -21.82 10.69 -5.96
C SER A 149 -20.58 10.33 -6.80
N ARG A 150 -20.77 9.54 -7.84
CA ARG A 150 -19.70 9.25 -8.80
C ARG A 150 -19.28 10.49 -9.60
N ASP A 151 -20.18 11.46 -9.74
CA ASP A 151 -19.91 12.69 -10.47
C ASP A 151 -18.92 13.59 -9.72
N SER A 152 -18.99 13.63 -8.38
CA SER A 152 -17.98 14.34 -7.56
C SER A 152 -16.57 13.75 -7.73
N ALA A 153 -16.46 12.41 -7.81
CA ALA A 153 -15.18 11.76 -8.09
C ALA A 153 -14.65 12.11 -9.48
N ARG A 154 -15.52 12.10 -10.51
CA ARG A 154 -15.15 12.52 -11.88
C ARG A 154 -14.71 13.98 -11.93
N ALA A 155 -15.41 14.86 -11.22
CA ALA A 155 -15.05 16.27 -11.13
C ALA A 155 -13.63 16.46 -10.54
N LEU A 156 -13.27 15.70 -9.49
CA LEU A 156 -11.90 15.72 -8.93
C LEU A 156 -10.86 15.20 -9.92
N MET A 157 -11.16 14.12 -10.66
CA MET A 157 -10.25 13.55 -11.66
C MET A 157 -9.87 14.54 -12.78
N THR A 158 -10.71 15.55 -13.02
CA THR A 158 -10.51 16.51 -14.11
C THR A 158 -10.29 17.96 -13.66
N ALA A 159 -10.13 18.18 -12.36
CA ALA A 159 -10.02 19.50 -11.75
C ALA A 159 -8.57 20.08 -11.83
N ASN A 160 -7.93 20.05 -12.98
CA ASN A 160 -6.52 20.43 -13.20
C ASN A 160 -6.17 21.86 -12.78
N GLN A 161 -7.16 22.77 -12.71
CA GLN A 161 -6.92 24.15 -12.28
C GLN A 161 -6.80 24.27 -10.75
N TYR A 162 -7.17 23.23 -10.00
CA TYR A 162 -7.28 23.27 -8.54
C TYR A 162 -6.52 22.17 -7.84
N ILE A 163 -6.22 21.08 -8.54
CA ILE A 163 -5.61 19.85 -7.98
C ILE A 163 -4.34 19.55 -8.76
N ASP A 164 -3.24 19.40 -8.04
CA ASP A 164 -1.92 19.09 -8.60
C ASP A 164 -1.66 17.59 -8.69
N LEU A 165 -2.24 16.80 -7.78
CA LEU A 165 -2.05 15.36 -7.71
C LEU A 165 -3.32 14.66 -7.23
N LEU A 166 -3.65 13.53 -7.87
CA LEU A 166 -4.72 12.62 -7.49
C LEU A 166 -4.13 11.28 -7.01
N ILE A 167 -4.61 10.78 -5.87
CA ILE A 167 -4.22 9.46 -5.33
C ILE A 167 -5.49 8.65 -5.04
N PRO A 168 -5.82 7.63 -5.85
CA PRO A 168 -6.90 6.71 -5.55
C PRO A 168 -6.48 5.67 -4.51
N ARG A 169 -7.39 5.31 -3.59
CA ARG A 169 -7.23 4.31 -2.53
C ARG A 169 -8.46 3.41 -2.45
N GLY A 170 -8.49 2.33 -3.18
CA GLY A 170 -9.65 1.43 -3.22
C GLY A 170 -9.38 0.17 -4.02
N GLY A 171 -10.44 -0.50 -4.44
CA GLY A 171 -10.36 -1.67 -5.30
C GLY A 171 -9.94 -1.33 -6.73
N ALA A 172 -9.58 -2.36 -7.50
CA ALA A 172 -9.13 -2.25 -8.89
C ALA A 172 -10.07 -1.40 -9.76
N GLY A 173 -11.37 -1.46 -9.54
CA GLY A 173 -12.36 -0.67 -10.28
C GLY A 173 -12.18 0.84 -10.10
N LEU A 174 -11.96 1.33 -8.88
CA LEU A 174 -11.70 2.74 -8.61
C LEU A 174 -10.35 3.16 -9.20
N ILE A 175 -9.31 2.35 -8.97
CA ILE A 175 -7.95 2.65 -9.46
C ILE A 175 -7.95 2.77 -10.97
N ASN A 176 -8.52 1.79 -11.68
CA ASN A 176 -8.64 1.80 -13.14
C ASN A 176 -9.45 3.00 -13.64
N ALA A 177 -10.56 3.33 -12.97
CA ALA A 177 -11.36 4.50 -13.33
C ALA A 177 -10.54 5.80 -13.21
N CYS A 178 -9.74 5.96 -12.15
CA CYS A 178 -8.87 7.13 -11.99
C CYS A 178 -7.77 7.16 -13.06
N VAL A 179 -7.07 6.05 -13.28
CA VAL A 179 -5.97 5.96 -14.26
C VAL A 179 -6.45 6.25 -15.68
N GLN A 180 -7.65 5.77 -16.04
CA GLN A 180 -8.17 5.93 -17.42
C GLN A 180 -8.85 7.29 -17.66
N ASN A 181 -9.41 7.93 -16.63
CA ASN A 181 -10.24 9.12 -16.81
C ASN A 181 -9.65 10.39 -16.18
N ALA A 182 -8.63 10.30 -15.33
CA ALA A 182 -8.04 11.49 -14.75
C ALA A 182 -7.21 12.25 -15.77
N THR A 183 -7.43 13.57 -15.83
CA THR A 183 -6.54 14.52 -16.51
C THR A 183 -5.60 15.21 -15.49
N VAL A 184 -5.94 15.18 -14.21
CA VAL A 184 -5.01 15.49 -13.11
C VAL A 184 -3.95 14.38 -13.04
N PRO A 185 -2.65 14.71 -12.86
CA PRO A 185 -1.61 13.71 -12.61
C PRO A 185 -2.04 12.73 -11.50
N CYS A 186 -1.96 11.43 -11.77
CA CYS A 186 -2.45 10.41 -10.87
C CYS A 186 -1.33 9.44 -10.47
N ILE A 187 -1.16 9.19 -9.16
CA ILE A 187 -0.33 8.10 -8.66
C ILE A 187 -1.26 6.94 -8.30
N ALA A 188 -1.24 5.91 -9.12
CA ALA A 188 -2.03 4.71 -8.85
C ALA A 188 -1.40 3.89 -7.72
N THR A 189 -2.23 3.54 -6.73
CA THR A 189 -1.88 2.46 -5.80
C THR A 189 -2.23 1.13 -6.47
N GLY A 190 -1.32 0.15 -6.44
CA GLY A 190 -1.52 -1.12 -7.15
C GLY A 190 -2.38 -2.12 -6.37
N THR A 191 -2.94 -3.09 -7.10
CA THR A 191 -3.31 -4.40 -6.56
C THR A 191 -2.03 -5.21 -6.34
N GLY A 192 -2.02 -6.14 -5.40
CA GLY A 192 -0.84 -6.92 -5.04
C GLY A 192 -0.97 -8.39 -5.41
N ILE A 193 -0.49 -8.81 -6.58
CA ILE A 193 -0.27 -10.23 -6.87
C ILE A 193 1.17 -10.56 -6.47
N CYS A 194 1.38 -10.67 -5.15
CA CYS A 194 2.72 -10.88 -4.60
C CYS A 194 3.17 -12.33 -4.73
N HIS A 195 4.42 -12.52 -5.14
CA HIS A 195 5.01 -13.83 -5.33
C HIS A 195 6.09 -14.12 -4.28
N ILE A 196 6.16 -15.36 -3.82
CA ILE A 196 7.32 -15.89 -3.09
C ILE A 196 7.90 -17.05 -3.87
N TYR A 197 9.20 -17.02 -4.14
CA TYR A 197 9.92 -18.12 -4.74
C TYR A 197 10.80 -18.83 -3.71
N VAL A 198 10.59 -20.14 -3.54
CA VAL A 198 11.41 -21.01 -2.69
C VAL A 198 12.42 -21.73 -3.57
N GLU A 199 13.67 -21.29 -3.49
CA GLU A 199 14.78 -21.84 -4.24
C GLU A 199 15.28 -23.14 -3.58
N LYS A 200 15.88 -24.05 -4.35
CA LYS A 200 16.29 -25.41 -3.92
C LYS A 200 17.21 -25.44 -2.68
N THR A 201 17.96 -24.38 -2.39
CA THR A 201 18.85 -24.32 -1.22
C THR A 201 18.18 -23.72 0.01
N ALA A 202 16.89 -23.35 -0.09
CA ALA A 202 16.16 -22.70 0.98
C ALA A 202 16.09 -23.57 2.25
N ASP A 203 16.21 -22.94 3.41
CA ASP A 203 15.82 -23.58 4.67
C ASP A 203 14.30 -23.77 4.68
N ILE A 204 13.85 -25.02 4.63
CA ILE A 204 12.43 -25.37 4.56
C ILE A 204 11.63 -24.80 5.73
N GLN A 205 12.19 -24.82 6.96
CA GLN A 205 11.46 -24.34 8.14
C GLN A 205 11.33 -22.81 8.14
N VAL A 206 12.33 -22.11 7.64
CA VAL A 206 12.29 -20.66 7.44
C VAL A 206 11.26 -20.32 6.35
N ALA A 207 11.27 -21.03 5.23
CA ALA A 207 10.35 -20.84 4.12
C ALA A 207 8.88 -21.00 4.56
N LEU A 208 8.56 -22.09 5.28
CA LEU A 208 7.20 -22.35 5.77
C LEU A 208 6.69 -21.23 6.68
N LYS A 209 7.53 -20.70 7.59
CA LYS A 209 7.17 -19.60 8.48
C LYS A 209 6.91 -18.30 7.72
N ILE A 210 7.74 -18.00 6.72
CA ILE A 210 7.61 -16.80 5.87
C ILE A 210 6.29 -16.89 5.08
N ILE A 211 6.01 -18.01 4.44
CA ILE A 211 4.80 -18.24 3.64
C ILE A 211 3.53 -18.20 4.52
N GLU A 212 3.55 -18.88 5.68
CA GLU A 212 2.42 -18.80 6.62
C GLU A 212 2.15 -17.36 7.04
N ASN A 213 3.20 -16.59 7.38
CA ASN A 213 3.06 -15.18 7.70
C ASN A 213 2.55 -14.37 6.50
N ALA A 214 3.14 -14.54 5.32
CA ALA A 214 2.81 -13.79 4.13
C ALA A 214 1.37 -14.01 3.67
N LYS A 215 0.86 -15.25 3.73
CA LYS A 215 -0.51 -15.58 3.31
C LYS A 215 -1.53 -15.46 4.43
N CYS A 216 -1.19 -15.87 5.67
CA CYS A 216 -2.21 -16.13 6.68
C CYS A 216 -2.36 -15.03 7.73
N SER A 217 -1.38 -14.13 7.90
CA SER A 217 -1.47 -13.07 8.92
C SER A 217 -2.59 -12.06 8.63
N ARG A 218 -2.79 -11.71 7.36
CA ARG A 218 -3.88 -10.85 6.88
C ARG A 218 -4.05 -11.00 5.37
N PRO A 219 -4.83 -11.99 4.88
CA PRO A 219 -4.90 -12.29 3.45
C PRO A 219 -5.54 -11.18 2.61
N SER A 220 -6.33 -10.29 3.23
CA SER A 220 -7.10 -9.24 2.54
C SER A 220 -6.32 -7.95 2.25
N VAL A 221 -4.99 -7.96 2.27
CA VAL A 221 -4.14 -6.79 1.98
C VAL A 221 -3.24 -7.04 0.78
N CYS A 222 -2.87 -5.96 0.09
CA CYS A 222 -2.15 -6.00 -1.19
C CYS A 222 -0.71 -6.57 -1.11
N ASN A 223 -0.10 -6.64 0.08
CA ASN A 223 1.22 -7.23 0.29
C ASN A 223 1.15 -8.69 0.80
N ALA A 224 -0.07 -9.29 0.87
CA ALA A 224 -0.20 -10.71 1.13
C ALA A 224 0.27 -11.52 -0.08
N GLU A 225 0.84 -12.69 0.18
CA GLU A 225 1.24 -13.61 -0.88
C GLU A 225 0.01 -14.16 -1.61
N GLU A 226 0.05 -14.14 -2.95
CA GLU A 226 -1.01 -14.72 -3.79
C GLU A 226 -0.50 -15.88 -4.64
N VAL A 227 0.80 -15.89 -4.95
CA VAL A 227 1.44 -16.92 -5.76
C VAL A 227 2.72 -17.42 -5.08
N LEU A 228 2.81 -18.72 -4.94
CA LEU A 228 4.00 -19.43 -4.47
C LEU A 228 4.66 -20.18 -5.62
N LEU A 229 5.92 -19.87 -5.86
CA LEU A 229 6.77 -20.59 -6.82
C LEU A 229 7.75 -21.49 -6.05
N ILE A 230 7.91 -22.72 -6.48
CA ILE A 230 8.76 -23.72 -5.80
C ILE A 230 9.71 -24.33 -6.81
N ASP A 231 11.00 -24.38 -6.48
CA ASP A 231 12.00 -25.10 -7.27
C ASP A 231 11.63 -26.58 -7.35
N GLU A 232 11.56 -27.13 -8.58
CA GLU A 232 11.19 -28.53 -8.83
C GLU A 232 12.07 -29.51 -8.04
N ALA A 233 13.33 -29.15 -7.80
CA ALA A 233 14.29 -30.02 -7.08
C ALA A 233 13.89 -30.30 -5.62
N ILE A 234 13.09 -29.43 -5.00
CA ILE A 234 12.62 -29.60 -3.62
C ILE A 234 11.11 -29.82 -3.51
N ALA A 235 10.38 -29.78 -4.61
CA ALA A 235 8.91 -29.82 -4.60
C ALA A 235 8.36 -31.06 -3.86
N GLU A 236 8.91 -32.26 -4.11
CA GLU A 236 8.49 -33.50 -3.45
C GLU A 236 8.63 -33.46 -1.91
N SER A 237 9.68 -32.81 -1.41
CA SER A 237 9.92 -32.70 0.04
C SER A 237 9.21 -31.52 0.68
N PHE A 238 8.99 -30.45 -0.07
CA PHE A 238 8.44 -29.18 0.44
C PHE A 238 6.90 -29.14 0.45
N LEU A 239 6.27 -29.56 -0.65
CA LEU A 239 4.81 -29.45 -0.82
C LEU A 239 3.99 -30.18 0.25
N PRO A 240 4.36 -31.43 0.69
CA PRO A 240 3.64 -32.07 1.79
C PRO A 240 3.70 -31.28 3.10
N LEU A 241 4.84 -30.66 3.41
CA LEU A 241 5.02 -29.84 4.60
C LEU A 241 4.24 -28.52 4.49
N LEU A 242 4.22 -27.90 3.31
CA LEU A 242 3.41 -26.71 3.03
C LEU A 242 1.93 -26.99 3.28
N LYS A 243 1.41 -28.10 2.73
CA LYS A 243 0.01 -28.53 2.93
C LYS A 243 -0.28 -28.80 4.40
N ASP A 244 0.66 -29.40 5.11
CA ASP A 244 0.49 -29.64 6.55
C ASP A 244 0.34 -28.33 7.31
N VAL A 245 1.22 -27.36 7.10
CA VAL A 245 1.20 -26.04 7.79
C VAL A 245 -0.04 -25.23 7.40
N LEU A 246 -0.32 -25.07 6.11
CA LEU A 246 -1.35 -24.16 5.63
C LEU A 246 -2.77 -24.74 5.66
N VAL A 247 -2.91 -26.07 5.68
CA VAL A 247 -4.21 -26.73 5.61
C VAL A 247 -4.50 -27.53 6.87
N ASN A 248 -3.68 -28.56 7.18
CA ASN A 248 -3.99 -29.51 8.25
C ASN A 248 -3.88 -28.87 9.63
N GLN A 249 -2.73 -28.29 9.97
CA GLN A 249 -2.51 -27.65 11.27
C GLN A 249 -3.47 -26.47 11.50
N ARG A 250 -3.89 -25.78 10.44
CA ARG A 250 -4.88 -24.70 10.57
C ARG A 250 -6.26 -25.26 10.91
N ARG A 251 -6.67 -26.39 10.29
CA ARG A 251 -7.91 -27.11 10.68
C ARG A 251 -7.88 -27.58 12.13
N ASP A 252 -6.76 -28.16 12.55
CA ASP A 252 -6.60 -28.65 13.92
C ASP A 252 -6.68 -27.53 14.96
N LYS A 253 -6.30 -26.32 14.57
CA LYS A 253 -6.40 -25.10 15.40
C LYS A 253 -7.73 -24.34 15.21
N GLU A 254 -8.70 -24.91 14.51
CA GLU A 254 -9.99 -24.27 14.16
C GLU A 254 -9.84 -22.92 13.40
N LEU A 255 -8.72 -22.76 12.68
CA LEU A 255 -8.48 -21.64 11.80
C LEU A 255 -8.92 -21.96 10.37
N ILE A 256 -9.21 -20.92 9.57
CA ILE A 256 -9.57 -21.09 8.16
C ILE A 256 -8.37 -21.70 7.40
N PRO A 257 -8.50 -22.90 6.81
CA PRO A 257 -7.45 -23.50 6.00
C PRO A 257 -7.26 -22.74 4.70
N VAL A 258 -6.04 -22.76 4.16
CA VAL A 258 -5.75 -22.17 2.85
C VAL A 258 -6.18 -23.14 1.75
N GLU A 259 -6.94 -22.67 0.77
CA GLU A 259 -7.21 -23.37 -0.48
C GLU A 259 -5.96 -23.27 -1.37
N LEU A 260 -5.33 -24.42 -1.65
CA LEU A 260 -4.17 -24.49 -2.53
C LEU A 260 -4.63 -24.76 -3.96
N ARG A 261 -4.33 -23.84 -4.88
CA ARG A 261 -4.57 -23.98 -6.32
C ARG A 261 -3.26 -24.37 -6.99
N LEU A 262 -3.18 -25.61 -7.43
CA LEU A 262 -1.95 -26.29 -7.80
C LEU A 262 -1.79 -26.38 -9.31
N ASP A 263 -0.59 -26.10 -9.82
CA ASP A 263 -0.23 -26.44 -11.18
C ASP A 263 -0.19 -27.96 -11.40
N THR A 264 0.01 -28.39 -12.64
CA THR A 264 0.00 -29.81 -13.00
C THR A 264 1.09 -30.63 -12.29
N THR A 265 2.26 -30.05 -12.02
CA THR A 265 3.37 -30.71 -11.32
C THR A 265 3.04 -30.86 -9.84
N ALA A 266 2.63 -29.81 -9.17
CA ALA A 266 2.26 -29.84 -7.75
C ALA A 266 1.09 -30.81 -7.47
N GLN A 267 0.11 -30.94 -8.39
CA GLN A 267 -0.99 -31.91 -8.29
C GLN A 267 -0.54 -33.36 -8.26
N THR A 268 0.63 -33.68 -8.83
CA THR A 268 1.16 -35.06 -8.75
C THR A 268 1.72 -35.40 -7.37
N ILE A 269 1.99 -34.36 -6.53
CA ILE A 269 2.66 -34.51 -5.23
C ILE A 269 1.68 -34.38 -4.07
N ILE A 270 0.75 -33.41 -4.14
CA ILE A 270 -0.26 -33.16 -3.09
C ILE A 270 -1.65 -32.96 -3.68
N ASP A 271 -2.70 -33.24 -2.90
CA ASP A 271 -4.07 -32.93 -3.30
C ASP A 271 -4.35 -31.44 -3.06
N GLY A 272 -5.07 -30.84 -4.00
CA GLY A 272 -5.56 -29.46 -3.96
C GLY A 272 -6.51 -29.20 -5.13
N VAL A 273 -6.92 -27.95 -5.31
CA VAL A 273 -7.72 -27.52 -6.46
C VAL A 273 -6.78 -27.35 -7.65
N ALA A 274 -7.20 -27.76 -8.85
CA ALA A 274 -6.43 -27.50 -10.06
C ALA A 274 -6.37 -26.00 -10.33
N ALA A 275 -5.18 -25.44 -10.48
CA ALA A 275 -5.02 -24.05 -10.86
C ALA A 275 -5.47 -23.84 -12.32
N SER A 276 -6.20 -22.77 -12.57
CA SER A 276 -6.43 -22.22 -13.89
C SER A 276 -5.32 -21.22 -14.27
N GLU A 277 -5.17 -20.90 -15.54
CA GLU A 277 -4.21 -19.90 -15.99
C GLU A 277 -4.47 -18.53 -15.35
N THR A 278 -5.73 -18.16 -15.10
CA THR A 278 -6.12 -16.90 -14.50
C THR A 278 -5.83 -16.83 -13.00
N ASP A 279 -5.55 -17.93 -12.31
CA ASP A 279 -5.24 -17.92 -10.88
C ASP A 279 -3.90 -17.23 -10.58
N PHE A 280 -2.97 -17.26 -11.53
CA PHE A 280 -1.68 -16.57 -11.38
C PHE A 280 -1.77 -15.07 -11.67
N ASP A 281 -2.89 -14.61 -12.22
CA ASP A 281 -3.20 -13.18 -12.49
C ASP A 281 -4.27 -12.63 -11.53
N THR A 282 -4.54 -13.35 -10.42
CA THR A 282 -5.63 -13.02 -9.50
C THR A 282 -5.12 -12.60 -8.13
N GLU A 283 -5.52 -11.41 -7.68
CA GLU A 283 -5.42 -10.99 -6.28
C GLU A 283 -6.64 -11.57 -5.54
N PHE A 284 -6.47 -12.70 -4.85
CA PHE A 284 -7.58 -13.42 -4.20
C PHE A 284 -8.13 -12.65 -2.99
N LEU A 285 -7.26 -11.97 -2.24
CA LEU A 285 -7.61 -11.27 -0.99
C LEU A 285 -8.27 -12.17 0.06
N ASP A 286 -8.01 -13.47 0.00
CA ASP A 286 -8.61 -14.51 0.83
C ASP A 286 -7.58 -15.62 1.13
N TYR A 287 -7.97 -16.62 1.90
CA TYR A 287 -7.16 -17.80 2.20
C TYR A 287 -7.09 -18.75 0.98
N ILE A 288 -6.62 -18.22 -0.15
CA ILE A 288 -6.39 -18.94 -1.40
C ILE A 288 -4.96 -18.62 -1.85
N LEU A 289 -4.20 -19.63 -2.28
CA LEU A 289 -2.82 -19.51 -2.72
C LEU A 289 -2.62 -20.34 -4.01
N ALA A 290 -2.20 -19.67 -5.09
CA ALA A 290 -1.77 -20.34 -6.30
C ALA A 290 -0.35 -20.87 -6.12
N VAL A 291 -0.09 -22.11 -6.52
CA VAL A 291 1.20 -22.80 -6.33
C VAL A 291 1.66 -23.36 -7.66
N LYS A 292 2.91 -23.05 -8.04
CA LYS A 292 3.53 -23.53 -9.27
C LYS A 292 4.95 -24.02 -9.03
N CYS A 293 5.29 -25.14 -9.62
CA CYS A 293 6.67 -25.63 -9.68
C CYS A 293 7.40 -25.00 -10.87
N VAL A 294 8.65 -24.57 -10.64
CA VAL A 294 9.52 -23.93 -11.63
C VAL A 294 10.92 -24.57 -11.58
N LYS A 295 11.63 -24.56 -12.69
CA LYS A 295 12.94 -25.25 -12.83
C LYS A 295 14.05 -24.57 -12.06
N ASP A 296 14.05 -23.25 -12.04
CA ASP A 296 15.11 -22.44 -11.44
C ASP A 296 14.68 -20.99 -11.22
N VAL A 297 15.58 -20.18 -10.68
CA VAL A 297 15.37 -18.74 -10.43
C VAL A 297 15.06 -17.94 -11.71
N LYS A 298 15.46 -18.41 -12.88
CA LYS A 298 15.19 -17.71 -14.15
C LYS A 298 13.74 -17.88 -14.54
N GLU A 299 13.24 -19.10 -14.52
CA GLU A 299 11.81 -19.37 -14.79
C GLU A 299 10.92 -18.69 -13.73
N ALA A 300 11.34 -18.66 -12.47
CA ALA A 300 10.64 -17.90 -11.42
C ALA A 300 10.57 -16.40 -11.77
N ALA A 301 11.67 -15.77 -12.16
CA ALA A 301 11.70 -14.37 -12.55
C ALA A 301 10.88 -14.09 -13.83
N GLU A 302 10.89 -14.99 -14.80
CA GLU A 302 10.05 -14.90 -16.02
C GLU A 302 8.56 -14.98 -15.66
N HIS A 303 8.18 -15.91 -14.79
CA HIS A 303 6.80 -16.02 -14.30
C HIS A 303 6.36 -14.75 -13.57
N ILE A 304 7.16 -14.25 -12.63
CA ILE A 304 6.91 -13.00 -11.91
C ILE A 304 6.75 -11.84 -12.90
N SER A 305 7.62 -11.73 -13.89
CA SER A 305 7.53 -10.68 -14.92
C SER A 305 6.24 -10.72 -15.72
N ALA A 306 5.66 -11.91 -15.92
CA ALA A 306 4.43 -12.09 -16.68
C ALA A 306 3.15 -11.86 -15.86
N HIS A 307 3.16 -12.24 -14.57
CA HIS A 307 1.94 -12.34 -13.75
C HIS A 307 1.89 -11.37 -12.57
N SER A 308 3.04 -10.85 -12.10
CA SER A 308 3.06 -9.92 -10.97
C SER A 308 2.53 -8.54 -11.36
N THR A 309 1.91 -7.87 -10.39
CA THR A 309 1.57 -6.44 -10.48
C THR A 309 2.75 -5.53 -10.16
N GLY A 310 3.93 -6.08 -9.86
CA GLY A 310 5.13 -5.33 -9.49
C GLY A 310 5.06 -4.72 -8.09
N HIS A 311 4.33 -5.38 -7.16
CA HIS A 311 4.15 -4.87 -5.81
C HIS A 311 5.27 -5.34 -4.86
N SER A 312 5.30 -6.61 -4.49
CA SER A 312 6.24 -7.16 -3.49
C SER A 312 6.55 -8.61 -3.80
N GLU A 313 7.82 -8.91 -4.03
CA GLU A 313 8.28 -10.23 -4.42
C GLU A 313 9.40 -10.70 -3.48
N ALA A 314 9.43 -11.98 -3.17
CA ALA A 314 10.44 -12.54 -2.30
C ALA A 314 11.10 -13.77 -2.91
N ILE A 315 12.39 -13.94 -2.62
CA ILE A 315 13.12 -15.21 -2.79
C ILE A 315 13.54 -15.73 -1.42
N ILE A 316 13.39 -17.04 -1.22
CA ILE A 316 13.91 -17.73 -0.04
C ILE A 316 15.01 -18.68 -0.52
N THR A 317 16.25 -18.41 -0.11
CA THR A 317 17.44 -19.11 -0.58
C THR A 317 18.60 -18.94 0.38
N THR A 318 19.57 -19.85 0.32
CA THR A 318 20.92 -19.68 0.91
C THR A 318 22.00 -19.52 -0.15
N ASP A 319 21.62 -19.48 -1.45
CA ASP A 319 22.53 -19.22 -2.57
C ASP A 319 22.56 -17.71 -2.89
N ASP A 320 23.65 -17.06 -2.55
CA ASP A 320 23.85 -15.62 -2.82
C ASP A 320 23.75 -15.31 -4.33
N SER A 321 24.16 -16.23 -5.21
CA SER A 321 24.08 -16.02 -6.66
C SER A 321 22.63 -16.00 -7.16
N ALA A 322 21.79 -16.89 -6.61
CA ALA A 322 20.36 -16.90 -6.91
C ALA A 322 19.67 -15.65 -6.35
N ALA A 323 20.01 -15.23 -5.13
CA ALA A 323 19.51 -13.99 -4.53
C ALA A 323 19.88 -12.77 -5.38
N ASP A 324 21.15 -12.64 -5.76
CA ASP A 324 21.64 -11.54 -6.61
C ASP A 324 20.95 -11.50 -7.98
N TYR A 325 20.74 -12.67 -8.60
CA TYR A 325 20.04 -12.76 -9.87
C TYR A 325 18.60 -12.29 -9.72
N PHE A 326 17.89 -12.78 -8.69
CA PHE A 326 16.51 -12.43 -8.41
C PHE A 326 16.33 -10.92 -8.19
N VAL A 327 17.12 -10.34 -7.29
CA VAL A 327 17.09 -8.90 -6.97
C VAL A 327 17.36 -8.02 -8.20
N LYS A 328 18.26 -8.44 -9.09
CA LYS A 328 18.60 -7.68 -10.30
C LYS A 328 17.55 -7.81 -11.40
N THR A 329 16.84 -8.94 -11.45
CA THR A 329 15.94 -9.26 -12.57
C THR A 329 14.49 -8.92 -12.27
N VAL A 330 14.04 -9.14 -11.02
CA VAL A 330 12.67 -8.84 -10.60
C VAL A 330 12.50 -7.34 -10.39
N ASP A 331 11.67 -6.71 -11.23
CA ASP A 331 11.46 -5.25 -11.24
C ASP A 331 10.15 -4.88 -10.51
N SER A 332 10.03 -5.23 -9.23
CA SER A 332 8.92 -4.88 -8.36
C SER A 332 9.27 -3.72 -7.42
N ALA A 333 8.25 -3.10 -6.83
CA ALA A 333 8.42 -1.95 -5.93
C ALA A 333 9.21 -2.33 -4.67
N ALA A 334 9.02 -3.55 -4.16
CA ALA A 334 9.80 -4.11 -3.07
C ALA A 334 10.24 -5.55 -3.42
N VAL A 335 11.53 -5.84 -3.26
CA VAL A 335 12.12 -7.16 -3.50
C VAL A 335 12.83 -7.63 -2.25
N TYR A 336 12.49 -8.81 -1.78
CA TYR A 336 12.92 -9.36 -0.51
C TYR A 336 13.79 -10.59 -0.70
N VAL A 337 14.80 -10.74 0.16
CA VAL A 337 15.57 -11.96 0.33
C VAL A 337 15.33 -12.47 1.74
N ASN A 338 14.83 -13.70 1.86
CA ASN A 338 14.57 -14.39 3.13
C ASN A 338 13.66 -13.60 4.10
N SER A 339 12.67 -12.90 3.57
CA SER A 339 11.72 -12.11 4.37
C SER A 339 10.32 -12.13 3.77
N SER A 340 9.33 -11.90 4.61
CA SER A 340 7.91 -11.86 4.20
C SER A 340 7.59 -10.60 3.42
N THR A 341 6.74 -10.72 2.40
CA THR A 341 6.21 -9.58 1.64
C THR A 341 5.35 -8.64 2.50
N ARG A 342 4.92 -9.10 3.68
CA ARG A 342 4.13 -8.33 4.65
C ARG A 342 4.86 -7.10 5.20
N PHE A 343 6.16 -7.02 5.06
CA PHE A 343 6.93 -5.82 5.44
C PHE A 343 6.78 -4.63 4.48
N THR A 344 6.13 -4.79 3.32
CA THR A 344 5.82 -3.65 2.45
C THR A 344 4.67 -2.82 3.05
N ASP A 345 4.99 -2.00 4.03
CA ASP A 345 4.06 -1.21 4.83
C ASP A 345 4.77 0.07 5.30
N GLY A 346 4.04 1.19 5.34
CA GLY A 346 4.63 2.48 5.71
C GLY A 346 5.15 2.52 7.14
N GLY A 347 4.47 1.86 8.08
CA GLY A 347 4.92 1.75 9.47
C GLY A 347 6.21 0.94 9.58
N GLU A 348 6.25 -0.24 8.93
CA GLU A 348 7.42 -1.12 8.91
C GLU A 348 8.63 -0.46 8.23
N PHE A 349 8.41 0.40 7.24
CA PHE A 349 9.47 1.16 6.55
C PHE A 349 9.87 2.45 7.29
N GLY A 350 9.28 2.71 8.47
CA GLY A 350 9.61 3.89 9.29
C GLY A 350 9.03 5.20 8.74
N LEU A 351 7.97 5.13 7.93
CA LEU A 351 7.30 6.30 7.36
C LEU A 351 6.17 6.85 8.26
N GLY A 352 5.91 6.21 9.39
CA GLY A 352 4.82 6.50 10.32
C GLY A 352 3.45 6.10 9.75
N CYS A 353 2.98 6.82 8.75
CA CYS A 353 1.79 6.49 7.95
C CYS A 353 2.17 6.30 6.49
N GLU A 354 1.24 5.76 5.71
CA GLU A 354 1.42 5.69 4.25
C GLU A 354 0.22 6.25 3.50
N MET A 355 0.50 6.92 2.38
CA MET A 355 -0.54 7.34 1.43
C MET A 355 -1.03 6.17 0.56
N GLY A 356 -0.33 5.06 0.59
CA GLY A 356 -0.52 3.84 -0.17
C GLY A 356 0.76 3.32 -0.77
N ILE A 357 0.66 2.18 -1.45
CA ILE A 357 1.78 1.53 -2.10
C ILE A 357 1.59 1.65 -3.60
N SER A 358 2.51 2.33 -4.27
CA SER A 358 2.50 2.49 -5.72
C SER A 358 3.37 1.46 -6.40
N THR A 359 2.86 0.87 -7.49
CA THR A 359 3.63 -0.05 -8.34
C THR A 359 4.11 0.61 -9.63
N GLN A 360 3.71 1.86 -9.87
CA GLN A 360 4.17 2.60 -11.05
C GLN A 360 5.62 3.06 -10.89
N LYS A 361 6.31 3.26 -12.02
CA LYS A 361 7.73 3.65 -12.02
C LYS A 361 7.96 5.15 -11.94
N LEU A 362 6.97 5.94 -12.35
CA LEU A 362 7.11 7.39 -12.44
C LEU A 362 6.64 8.06 -11.16
N HIS A 363 7.49 8.91 -10.60
CA HIS A 363 7.46 9.70 -9.38
C HIS A 363 7.57 8.82 -8.13
N ALA A 364 6.50 8.16 -7.66
CA ALA A 364 6.51 7.37 -6.43
C ALA A 364 6.41 5.87 -6.74
N ARG A 365 7.21 5.04 -6.07
CA ARG A 365 7.20 3.58 -6.18
C ARG A 365 7.41 2.96 -4.81
N GLY A 366 6.57 2.00 -4.43
CA GLY A 366 6.54 1.42 -3.09
C GLY A 366 5.64 2.20 -2.13
N PRO A 367 5.79 2.01 -0.81
CA PRO A 367 5.06 2.77 0.20
C PRO A 367 5.34 4.27 0.06
N MET A 368 4.26 5.07 0.03
CA MET A 368 4.35 6.51 -0.15
C MET A 368 4.23 7.22 1.21
N GLY A 369 5.33 7.81 1.67
CA GLY A 369 5.41 8.65 2.85
C GLY A 369 5.51 10.15 2.51
N LEU A 370 6.25 10.88 3.34
CA LEU A 370 6.39 12.33 3.22
C LEU A 370 7.19 12.76 1.99
N GLU A 371 8.22 11.99 1.60
CA GLU A 371 9.11 12.36 0.50
C GLU A 371 8.37 12.31 -0.84
N GLU A 372 7.54 11.27 -1.05
CA GLU A 372 6.73 11.07 -2.26
C GLU A 372 5.65 12.13 -2.44
N LEU A 373 5.29 12.87 -1.36
CA LEU A 373 4.37 14.01 -1.40
C LEU A 373 5.09 15.35 -1.60
N THR A 374 6.36 15.32 -1.99
CA THR A 374 7.13 16.49 -2.37
C THR A 374 7.61 16.41 -3.81
N THR A 375 7.88 17.57 -4.39
CA THR A 375 8.60 17.72 -5.65
C THR A 375 9.80 18.63 -5.41
N TYR A 376 10.40 19.18 -6.45
CA TYR A 376 11.54 20.08 -6.29
C TYR A 376 11.43 21.30 -7.20
N LYS A 377 12.14 22.37 -6.81
CA LYS A 377 12.41 23.51 -7.67
C LYS A 377 13.90 23.84 -7.69
N TYR A 378 14.34 24.46 -8.78
CA TYR A 378 15.67 25.06 -8.85
C TYR A 378 15.64 26.48 -8.35
N ILE A 379 16.63 26.83 -7.53
CA ILE A 379 16.89 28.20 -7.06
C ILE A 379 18.27 28.57 -7.56
N ILE A 380 18.37 29.65 -8.33
CA ILE A 380 19.59 30.08 -8.96
C ILE A 380 20.02 31.42 -8.35
N TYR A 381 21.22 31.48 -7.79
CA TYR A 381 21.80 32.70 -7.23
C TYR A 381 22.89 33.20 -8.15
N GLY A 382 22.69 34.38 -8.67
CA GLY A 382 23.66 35.06 -9.56
C GLY A 382 24.01 36.46 -9.05
N ASN A 383 25.02 37.05 -9.66
CA ASN A 383 25.44 38.45 -9.44
C ASN A 383 25.65 39.11 -10.82
N GLY A 384 24.54 39.34 -11.54
CA GLY A 384 24.56 39.94 -12.86
C GLY A 384 24.97 38.99 -14.01
N HIS A 385 24.90 37.65 -13.78
CA HIS A 385 25.20 36.68 -14.83
C HIS A 385 24.22 36.78 -16.00
N ILE A 386 24.78 36.76 -17.21
CA ILE A 386 24.05 36.73 -18.48
C ILE A 386 24.52 35.53 -19.29
N ARG A 387 23.69 35.08 -20.22
CA ARG A 387 23.99 33.98 -21.14
C ARG A 387 24.35 34.52 -22.51
#